data_001eab0b49926d9c61767028667ae69b
#
_entry.id   001eab0b49926d9c61767028667ae69b
#
_cell.length_a   1.000
_cell.length_b   1.000
_cell.length_c   1.000
_cell.angle_alpha   90.00
_cell.angle_beta   90.00
_cell.angle_gamma   90.00
#
_symmetry.space_group_name_H-M   'P 1'
#
loop_
_entity.id
_entity.type
_entity.pdbx_description
1 polymer ?
#
loop_
_entity_poly.entity_id
_entity_poly.type
_entity_poly.pdbx_seq_one_letter_code
_entity_poly.pdbx_strand_id
1 'polypeptide(L)'
;MTIPVIVIYAPTATGKTALILKLFGKGSHSFFNGKAELIRADSMQVYRGMNIGTAKPSTEEQNELPHHLIDVCDINEQFSVAEFVERADELCSEIYAKGKIPVIAGGTGFYIRNFILGLPKTPESNPLIREKLKNRLEQEGSEILYQELQNVDPDSARKIHINDSYRILRALEVFYSTGKPRSFFEMNNNHRSKYKFLILVPERNRTDLYERINMRVEQMFADGLENEV
;
A
#
# COMPACT_ATOMS: atom_id res chain seq x y z
N MET A 1 26.02 -1.79 3.66
CA MET A 1 25.76 -2.48 2.39
C MET A 1 24.36 -2.08 1.93
N THR A 2 24.18 -1.66 0.68
CA THR A 2 22.89 -1.15 0.17
C THR A 2 22.16 -2.28 -0.54
N ILE A 3 20.90 -2.53 -0.20
CA ILE A 3 20.08 -3.61 -0.78
C ILE A 3 19.48 -3.12 -2.11
N PRO A 4 19.70 -3.79 -3.25
CA PRO A 4 19.03 -3.48 -4.50
C PRO A 4 17.57 -3.96 -4.42
N VAL A 5 16.61 -3.10 -4.75
CA VAL A 5 15.18 -3.39 -4.76
C VAL A 5 14.58 -2.98 -6.09
N ILE A 6 13.84 -3.88 -6.73
CA ILE A 6 13.03 -3.56 -7.90
C ILE A 6 11.62 -3.22 -7.44
N VAL A 7 11.12 -2.06 -7.85
CA VAL A 7 9.74 -1.62 -7.54
C VAL A 7 8.95 -1.58 -8.84
N ILE A 8 7.80 -2.29 -8.89
CA ILE A 8 6.90 -2.30 -10.04
C ILE A 8 5.55 -1.73 -9.60
N TYR A 9 5.29 -0.49 -9.98
CA TYR A 9 4.07 0.23 -9.62
C TYR A 9 3.24 0.53 -10.87
N ALA A 10 1.98 0.11 -10.85
CA ALA A 10 1.01 0.48 -11.88
C ALA A 10 -0.42 0.21 -11.40
N PRO A 11 -1.44 0.83 -12.02
CA PRO A 11 -2.85 0.54 -11.75
C PRO A 11 -3.21 -0.94 -11.96
N THR A 12 -4.39 -1.34 -11.50
CA THR A 12 -4.94 -2.67 -11.80
C THR A 12 -5.07 -2.87 -13.31
N ALA A 13 -5.14 -4.11 -13.76
CA ALA A 13 -5.29 -4.52 -15.18
C ALA A 13 -4.16 -4.07 -16.16
N THR A 14 -3.09 -3.42 -15.70
CA THR A 14 -1.94 -3.07 -16.57
C THR A 14 -1.11 -4.27 -17.00
N GLY A 15 -1.29 -5.45 -16.39
CA GLY A 15 -0.52 -6.65 -16.69
C GLY A 15 0.72 -6.85 -15.81
N LYS A 16 0.77 -6.19 -14.62
CA LYS A 16 1.88 -6.33 -13.65
C LYS A 16 2.26 -7.78 -13.36
N THR A 17 1.27 -8.62 -13.00
CA THR A 17 1.52 -10.01 -12.64
C THR A 17 2.16 -10.79 -13.78
N ALA A 18 1.62 -10.67 -15.01
CA ALA A 18 2.20 -11.32 -16.18
C ALA A 18 3.64 -10.85 -16.48
N LEU A 19 3.92 -9.55 -16.32
CA LEU A 19 5.28 -9.00 -16.47
C LEU A 19 6.22 -9.58 -15.42
N ILE A 20 5.79 -9.65 -14.17
CA ILE A 20 6.57 -10.16 -13.05
C ILE A 20 6.92 -11.64 -13.26
N LEU A 21 5.94 -12.47 -13.60
CA LEU A 21 6.15 -13.90 -13.85
C LEU A 21 7.06 -14.10 -15.07
N LYS A 22 6.89 -13.31 -16.13
CA LYS A 22 7.77 -13.34 -17.31
C LYS A 22 9.22 -12.99 -16.99
N LEU A 23 9.46 -12.12 -16.03
CA LEU A 23 10.81 -11.69 -15.61
C LEU A 23 11.42 -12.62 -14.57
N PHE A 24 10.66 -13.06 -13.58
CA PHE A 24 11.18 -13.66 -12.35
C PHE A 24 10.65 -15.08 -12.07
N GLY A 25 9.58 -15.53 -12.72
CA GLY A 25 9.01 -16.86 -12.53
C GLY A 25 9.97 -17.98 -12.89
N LYS A 26 9.84 -19.14 -12.25
CA LYS A 26 10.69 -20.33 -12.47
C LYS A 26 10.66 -20.84 -13.93
N GLY A 27 9.55 -20.62 -14.64
CA GLY A 27 9.42 -20.94 -16.07
C GLY A 27 9.96 -19.86 -17.02
N SER A 28 10.51 -18.78 -16.51
CA SER A 28 10.98 -17.65 -17.30
C SER A 28 12.28 -17.96 -18.04
N HIS A 29 12.39 -17.49 -19.28
CA HIS A 29 13.65 -17.45 -20.03
C HIS A 29 14.52 -16.22 -19.70
N SER A 30 14.13 -15.42 -18.72
CA SER A 30 14.84 -14.23 -18.29
C SER A 30 16.12 -14.57 -17.53
N PHE A 31 17.09 -13.66 -17.58
CA PHE A 31 18.27 -13.71 -16.71
C PHE A 31 17.90 -13.75 -15.21
N PHE A 32 16.75 -13.23 -14.83
CA PHE A 32 16.28 -13.15 -13.44
C PHE A 32 15.49 -14.38 -12.98
N ASN A 33 15.36 -15.41 -13.81
CA ASN A 33 14.67 -16.65 -13.46
C ASN A 33 15.13 -17.19 -12.11
N GLY A 34 14.21 -17.37 -11.17
CA GLY A 34 14.47 -17.90 -9.82
C GLY A 34 15.31 -17.01 -8.89
N LYS A 35 15.76 -15.84 -9.36
CA LYS A 35 16.64 -14.93 -8.60
C LYS A 35 15.91 -13.85 -7.81
N ALA A 36 14.58 -13.92 -7.70
CA ALA A 36 13.78 -12.92 -6.99
C ALA A 36 12.71 -13.56 -6.11
N GLU A 37 12.22 -12.79 -5.14
CA GLU A 37 11.00 -13.06 -4.39
C GLU A 37 10.16 -11.79 -4.37
N LEU A 38 8.82 -11.93 -4.41
CA LEU A 38 7.89 -10.83 -4.58
C LEU A 38 7.24 -10.44 -3.26
N ILE A 39 7.34 -9.16 -2.91
CA ILE A 39 6.63 -8.53 -1.80
C ILE A 39 5.44 -7.76 -2.38
N ARG A 40 4.22 -8.18 -2.07
CA ARG A 40 3.00 -7.56 -2.60
C ARG A 40 2.69 -6.26 -1.87
N ALA A 41 2.61 -5.16 -2.63
CA ALA A 41 2.19 -3.84 -2.14
C ALA A 41 0.72 -3.59 -2.51
N ASP A 42 -0.17 -4.40 -1.94
CA ASP A 42 -1.62 -4.35 -2.16
C ASP A 42 -2.35 -4.36 -0.82
N SER A 43 -3.16 -3.32 -0.56
CA SER A 43 -3.83 -3.13 0.72
C SER A 43 -5.04 -4.04 0.94
N MET A 44 -5.42 -4.83 -0.06
CA MET A 44 -6.55 -5.75 0.01
C MET A 44 -6.13 -7.21 -0.02
N GLN A 45 -5.10 -7.57 -0.79
CA GLN A 45 -4.59 -8.94 -0.88
C GLN A 45 -3.93 -9.45 0.41
N VAL A 46 -3.67 -8.57 1.37
CA VAL A 46 -3.16 -8.92 2.70
C VAL A 46 -4.19 -9.69 3.54
N TYR A 47 -5.49 -9.52 3.24
CA TYR A 47 -6.57 -10.14 4.03
C TYR A 47 -6.87 -11.56 3.56
N ARG A 48 -7.00 -12.48 4.55
CA ARG A 48 -7.45 -13.86 4.31
C ARG A 48 -8.90 -13.86 3.82
N GLY A 49 -9.22 -14.78 2.90
CA GLY A 49 -10.58 -14.97 2.38
C GLY A 49 -10.99 -14.00 1.28
N MET A 50 -10.31 -12.88 1.09
CA MET A 50 -10.57 -11.93 -0.01
C MET A 50 -9.75 -12.33 -1.25
N ASN A 51 -10.25 -13.28 -2.03
CA ASN A 51 -9.49 -13.89 -3.13
C ASN A 51 -9.90 -13.36 -4.50
N ILE A 52 -11.19 -13.49 -4.82
CA ILE A 52 -11.74 -13.15 -6.14
C ILE A 52 -11.77 -11.64 -6.33
N GLY A 53 -12.41 -10.91 -5.42
CA GLY A 53 -12.57 -9.44 -5.53
C GLY A 53 -11.26 -8.67 -5.51
N THR A 54 -10.20 -9.23 -4.94
CA THR A 54 -8.86 -8.65 -4.94
C THR A 54 -7.99 -9.14 -6.10
N ALA A 55 -8.47 -10.13 -6.87
CA ALA A 55 -7.69 -10.92 -7.85
C ALA A 55 -6.34 -11.35 -7.26
N LYS A 56 -6.41 -12.03 -6.14
CA LYS A 56 -5.26 -12.62 -5.49
C LYS A 56 -4.57 -13.62 -6.44
N PRO A 57 -3.24 -13.68 -6.48
CA PRO A 57 -2.54 -14.62 -7.35
C PRO A 57 -2.92 -16.06 -7.00
N SER A 58 -3.08 -16.89 -8.03
CA SER A 58 -3.40 -18.31 -7.86
C SER A 58 -2.26 -19.08 -7.18
N THR A 59 -2.56 -20.28 -6.70
CA THR A 59 -1.54 -21.17 -6.12
C THR A 59 -0.42 -21.48 -7.11
N GLU A 60 -0.75 -21.62 -8.40
CA GLU A 60 0.20 -21.88 -9.47
C GLU A 60 1.14 -20.68 -9.65
N GLU A 61 0.61 -19.45 -9.69
CA GLU A 61 1.40 -18.22 -9.79
C GLU A 61 2.32 -18.05 -8.57
N GLN A 62 1.83 -18.37 -7.37
CA GLN A 62 2.64 -18.33 -6.14
C GLN A 62 3.73 -19.42 -6.11
N ASN A 63 3.49 -20.57 -6.73
CA ASN A 63 4.49 -21.65 -6.87
C ASN A 63 5.58 -21.29 -7.87
N GLU A 64 5.24 -20.52 -8.93
CA GLU A 64 6.23 -20.02 -9.90
C GLU A 64 7.17 -18.98 -9.32
N LEU A 65 6.67 -18.12 -8.45
CA LEU A 65 7.44 -17.07 -7.79
C LEU A 65 6.97 -16.94 -6.33
N PRO A 66 7.86 -17.06 -5.33
CA PRO A 66 7.48 -16.84 -3.94
C PRO A 66 6.88 -15.44 -3.72
N HIS A 67 5.68 -15.38 -3.13
CA HIS A 67 4.96 -14.16 -2.81
C HIS A 67 4.93 -13.96 -1.28
N HIS A 68 5.13 -12.73 -0.85
CA HIS A 68 5.03 -12.30 0.53
C HIS A 68 3.95 -11.23 0.69
N LEU A 69 3.43 -11.08 1.89
CA LEU A 69 2.36 -10.15 2.27
C LEU A 69 1.04 -10.42 1.53
N ILE A 70 0.73 -11.71 1.39
CA ILE A 70 -0.58 -12.23 0.98
C ILE A 70 -1.13 -13.02 2.15
N ASP A 71 -2.42 -12.90 2.47
CA ASP A 71 -3.11 -13.66 3.53
C ASP A 71 -2.44 -13.55 4.93
N VAL A 72 -1.92 -12.37 5.26
CA VAL A 72 -1.17 -12.13 6.50
C VAL A 72 -1.99 -11.49 7.61
N CYS A 73 -3.23 -11.07 7.31
CA CYS A 73 -4.11 -10.32 8.21
C CYS A 73 -5.52 -10.89 8.15
N ASP A 74 -6.24 -10.91 9.25
CA ASP A 74 -7.65 -11.30 9.27
C ASP A 74 -8.54 -10.07 8.97
N ILE A 75 -9.74 -10.30 8.43
CA ILE A 75 -10.64 -9.24 7.97
C ILE A 75 -11.04 -8.25 9.08
N ASN A 76 -11.00 -8.68 10.33
CA ASN A 76 -11.31 -7.85 11.49
C ASN A 76 -10.11 -7.06 12.02
N GLU A 77 -8.93 -7.26 11.45
CA GLU A 77 -7.70 -6.59 11.84
C GLU A 77 -7.41 -5.44 10.90
N GLN A 78 -6.60 -4.49 11.34
CA GLN A 78 -6.16 -3.37 10.54
C GLN A 78 -4.71 -3.56 10.12
N PHE A 79 -4.44 -3.65 8.81
CA PHE A 79 -3.10 -3.67 8.26
C PHE A 79 -2.68 -2.26 7.82
N SER A 80 -1.79 -1.65 8.57
CA SER A 80 -1.37 -0.26 8.37
C SER A 80 -0.20 -0.13 7.38
N VAL A 81 0.01 1.09 6.84
CA VAL A 81 1.20 1.41 6.04
C VAL A 81 2.50 1.27 6.84
N ALA A 82 2.46 1.53 8.14
CA ALA A 82 3.63 1.36 9.01
C ALA A 82 4.02 -0.11 9.11
N GLU A 83 3.06 -0.97 9.34
CA GLU A 83 3.24 -2.42 9.37
C GLU A 83 3.72 -2.97 8.01
N PHE A 84 3.16 -2.45 6.90
CA PHE A 84 3.67 -2.79 5.58
C PHE A 84 5.15 -2.45 5.42
N VAL A 85 5.56 -1.24 5.79
CA VAL A 85 6.96 -0.79 5.63
C VAL A 85 7.90 -1.62 6.49
N GLU A 86 7.53 -1.90 7.74
CA GLU A 86 8.31 -2.72 8.66
C GLU A 86 8.51 -4.14 8.13
N ARG A 87 7.42 -4.84 7.80
CA ARG A 87 7.49 -6.20 7.24
C ARG A 87 8.22 -6.25 5.89
N ALA A 88 8.04 -5.24 5.04
CA ALA A 88 8.78 -5.15 3.78
C ALA A 88 10.29 -4.93 3.99
N ASP A 89 10.69 -4.21 5.04
CA ASP A 89 12.10 -4.02 5.42
C ASP A 89 12.77 -5.32 5.88
N GLU A 90 12.05 -6.11 6.68
CA GLU A 90 12.49 -7.44 7.13
C GLU A 90 12.63 -8.38 5.93
N LEU A 91 11.59 -8.49 5.12
CA LEU A 91 11.58 -9.34 3.93
C LEU A 91 12.65 -8.96 2.92
N CYS A 92 12.89 -7.66 2.67
CA CYS A 92 13.97 -7.22 1.80
C CYS A 92 15.34 -7.69 2.31
N SER A 93 15.55 -7.64 3.62
CA SER A 93 16.80 -8.07 4.25
C SER A 93 16.97 -9.59 4.16
N GLU A 94 15.91 -10.35 4.43
CA GLU A 94 15.90 -11.82 4.33
C GLU A 94 16.12 -12.32 2.90
N ILE A 95 15.39 -11.74 1.93
CA ILE A 95 15.50 -12.12 0.51
C ILE A 95 16.91 -11.84 0.00
N TYR A 96 17.47 -10.67 0.37
CA TYR A 96 18.83 -10.32 -0.01
C TYR A 96 19.88 -11.22 0.63
N ALA A 97 19.69 -11.63 1.89
CA ALA A 97 20.57 -12.58 2.57
C ALA A 97 20.58 -13.97 1.89
N LYS A 98 19.47 -14.36 1.23
CA LYS A 98 19.38 -15.58 0.40
C LYS A 98 20.07 -15.42 -0.98
N GLY A 99 20.72 -14.29 -1.27
CA GLY A 99 21.30 -13.98 -2.58
C GLY A 99 20.28 -13.68 -3.68
N LYS A 100 19.03 -13.34 -3.31
CA LYS A 100 17.95 -13.01 -4.22
C LYS A 100 17.65 -11.51 -4.24
N ILE A 101 16.89 -11.08 -5.24
CA ILE A 101 16.47 -9.69 -5.43
C ILE A 101 15.07 -9.52 -4.85
N PRO A 102 14.87 -8.64 -3.84
CA PRO A 102 13.53 -8.27 -3.43
C PRO A 102 12.83 -7.45 -4.52
N VAL A 103 11.63 -7.89 -4.91
CA VAL A 103 10.76 -7.19 -5.85
C VAL A 103 9.53 -6.72 -5.09
N ILE A 104 9.28 -5.42 -5.03
CA ILE A 104 8.05 -4.86 -4.45
C ILE A 104 7.11 -4.51 -5.59
N ALA A 105 5.92 -5.10 -5.62
CA ALA A 105 4.97 -4.80 -6.68
C ALA A 105 3.53 -4.73 -6.21
N GLY A 106 2.80 -3.73 -6.73
CA GLY A 106 1.40 -3.55 -6.38
C GLY A 106 0.74 -2.33 -6.99
N GLY A 107 -0.50 -2.12 -6.58
CA GLY A 107 -1.32 -0.96 -6.96
C GLY A 107 -1.45 0.08 -5.84
N THR A 108 -1.05 -0.24 -4.60
CA THR A 108 -1.18 0.66 -3.46
C THR A 108 -0.02 1.64 -3.41
N GLY A 109 -0.15 2.76 -4.14
CA GLY A 109 0.89 3.79 -4.23
C GLY A 109 1.29 4.37 -2.88
N PHE A 110 0.36 4.40 -1.91
CA PHE A 110 0.63 4.86 -0.56
C PHE A 110 1.66 3.97 0.16
N TYR A 111 1.56 2.64 0.01
CA TYR A 111 2.54 1.70 0.56
C TYR A 111 3.91 1.88 -0.09
N ILE A 112 3.95 1.88 -1.42
CA ILE A 112 5.19 1.99 -2.19
C ILE A 112 5.90 3.32 -1.90
N ARG A 113 5.16 4.43 -1.88
CA ARG A 113 5.72 5.75 -1.57
C ARG A 113 6.38 5.78 -0.19
N ASN A 114 5.68 5.27 0.83
CA ASN A 114 6.20 5.25 2.20
C ASN A 114 7.37 4.28 2.36
N PHE A 115 7.39 3.19 1.59
CA PHE A 115 8.56 2.31 1.56
C PHE A 115 9.79 3.00 0.95
N ILE A 116 9.63 3.75 -0.14
CA ILE A 116 10.73 4.41 -0.84
C ILE A 116 11.27 5.61 -0.04
N LEU A 117 10.39 6.45 0.50
CA LEU A 117 10.76 7.71 1.17
C LEU A 117 10.93 7.56 2.69
N GLY A 118 10.39 6.49 3.28
CA GLY A 118 10.24 6.32 4.71
C GLY A 118 8.92 6.89 5.23
N LEU A 119 8.55 6.47 6.42
CA LEU A 119 7.37 6.97 7.11
C LEU A 119 7.65 8.36 7.70
N PRO A 120 6.67 9.27 7.71
CA PRO A 120 6.77 10.47 8.51
C PRO A 120 6.88 10.10 10.00
N LYS A 121 7.66 10.84 10.77
CA LYS A 121 7.83 10.60 12.22
C LYS A 121 6.62 11.07 13.04
N THR A 122 5.41 10.86 12.54
CA THR A 122 4.18 11.11 13.29
C THR A 122 4.03 10.07 14.40
N PRO A 123 3.43 10.42 15.57
CA PRO A 123 3.12 9.44 16.60
C PRO A 123 2.16 8.36 16.06
N GLU A 124 2.19 7.22 16.71
CA GLU A 124 1.17 6.18 16.49
C GLU A 124 -0.22 6.71 16.81
N SER A 125 -1.25 6.01 16.32
CA SER A 125 -2.64 6.38 16.62
C SER A 125 -2.92 6.16 18.12
N ASN A 126 -3.52 7.18 18.75
CA ASN A 126 -3.99 7.07 20.12
C ASN A 126 -5.49 6.75 20.14
N PRO A 127 -5.89 5.52 20.52
CA PRO A 127 -7.29 5.09 20.46
C PRO A 127 -8.24 6.01 21.24
N LEU A 128 -7.81 6.51 22.42
CA LEU A 128 -8.64 7.37 23.28
C LEU A 128 -8.90 8.75 22.64
N ILE A 129 -7.86 9.34 22.05
CA ILE A 129 -8.02 10.62 21.34
C ILE A 129 -8.86 10.42 20.11
N ARG A 130 -8.64 9.34 19.38
CA ARG A 130 -9.38 9.03 18.16
C ARG A 130 -10.87 8.79 18.43
N GLU A 131 -11.20 8.09 19.50
CA GLU A 131 -12.58 7.88 19.93
C GLU A 131 -13.27 9.22 20.28
N LYS A 132 -12.61 10.06 21.08
CA LYS A 132 -13.12 11.41 21.40
C LYS A 132 -13.39 12.25 20.14
N LEU A 133 -12.47 12.21 19.19
CA LEU A 133 -12.62 12.94 17.93
C LEU A 133 -13.75 12.37 17.05
N LYS A 134 -13.95 11.05 17.04
CA LYS A 134 -15.10 10.43 16.34
C LYS A 134 -16.42 10.88 16.96
N ASN A 135 -16.54 10.85 18.28
CA ASN A 135 -17.75 11.31 18.98
C ASN A 135 -18.04 12.80 18.68
N ARG A 136 -17.00 13.63 18.64
CA ARG A 136 -17.14 15.04 18.24
C ARG A 136 -17.59 15.18 16.78
N LEU A 137 -17.06 14.36 15.86
CA LEU A 137 -17.49 14.36 14.47
C LEU A 137 -18.99 14.05 14.32
N GLU A 138 -19.49 13.10 15.12
CA GLU A 138 -20.91 12.73 15.12
C GLU A 138 -21.82 13.84 15.69
N GLN A 139 -21.32 14.55 16.70
CA GLN A 139 -22.10 15.59 17.42
C GLN A 139 -22.02 16.97 16.77
N GLU A 140 -20.83 17.35 16.31
CA GLU A 140 -20.50 18.71 15.84
C GLU A 140 -20.46 18.82 14.31
N GLY A 141 -20.23 17.67 13.63
CA GLY A 141 -20.05 17.62 12.18
C GLY A 141 -18.63 17.88 11.70
N SER A 142 -18.36 17.57 10.44
CA SER A 142 -17.01 17.70 9.83
C SER A 142 -16.56 19.15 9.67
N GLU A 143 -17.49 20.07 9.54
CA GLU A 143 -17.21 21.50 9.29
C GLU A 143 -16.53 22.15 10.49
N ILE A 144 -17.03 21.90 11.71
CA ILE A 144 -16.46 22.45 12.95
C ILE A 144 -15.03 21.90 13.17
N LEU A 145 -14.85 20.60 12.97
CA LEU A 145 -13.53 19.98 13.09
C LEU A 145 -12.56 20.45 12.01
N TYR A 146 -13.06 20.76 10.81
CA TYR A 146 -12.24 21.35 9.76
C TYR A 146 -11.82 22.77 10.07
N GLN A 147 -12.71 23.62 10.63
CA GLN A 147 -12.37 24.96 11.10
C GLN A 147 -11.31 24.90 12.21
N GLU A 148 -11.43 23.95 13.12
CA GLU A 148 -10.39 23.73 14.13
C GLU A 148 -9.06 23.34 13.50
N LEU A 149 -9.08 22.43 12.50
CA LEU A 149 -7.88 22.07 11.76
C LEU A 149 -7.24 23.28 11.04
N GLN A 150 -8.05 24.18 10.48
CA GLN A 150 -7.56 25.40 9.87
C GLN A 150 -6.81 26.30 10.86
N ASN A 151 -7.21 26.31 12.12
CA ASN A 151 -6.57 27.10 13.17
C ASN A 151 -5.26 26.45 13.69
N VAL A 152 -5.23 25.13 13.85
CA VAL A 152 -4.07 24.43 14.45
C VAL A 152 -3.06 23.94 13.41
N ASP A 153 -3.48 23.68 12.16
CA ASP A 153 -2.64 23.19 11.07
C ASP A 153 -3.15 23.68 9.70
N PRO A 154 -3.00 24.98 9.40
CA PRO A 154 -3.47 25.54 8.13
C PRO A 154 -2.83 24.89 6.90
N ASP A 155 -1.62 24.37 7.00
CA ASP A 155 -0.92 23.70 5.90
C ASP A 155 -1.53 22.33 5.56
N SER A 156 -1.94 21.57 6.56
CA SER A 156 -2.74 20.35 6.35
C SER A 156 -4.14 20.69 5.86
N ALA A 157 -4.79 21.70 6.42
CA ALA A 157 -6.15 22.08 6.02
C ALA A 157 -6.24 22.47 4.53
N ARG A 158 -5.24 23.18 3.98
CA ARG A 158 -5.18 23.49 2.54
C ARG A 158 -5.11 22.27 1.63
N LYS A 159 -4.65 21.14 2.12
CA LYS A 159 -4.44 19.88 1.37
C LYS A 159 -5.56 18.87 1.58
N ILE A 160 -6.39 19.04 2.62
CA ILE A 160 -7.45 18.12 3.03
C ILE A 160 -8.81 18.72 2.67
N HIS A 161 -9.63 17.96 1.96
CA HIS A 161 -10.98 18.42 1.66
C HIS A 161 -11.87 18.33 2.92
N ILE A 162 -12.80 19.28 3.10
CA ILE A 162 -13.72 19.34 4.27
C ILE A 162 -14.53 18.06 4.49
N ASN A 163 -14.80 17.31 3.43
CA ASN A 163 -15.53 16.03 3.51
C ASN A 163 -14.60 14.82 3.81
N ASP A 164 -13.30 15.03 3.92
CA ASP A 164 -12.35 13.96 4.26
C ASP A 164 -12.17 13.85 5.77
N SER A 165 -13.22 13.40 6.43
CA SER A 165 -13.27 13.26 7.90
C SER A 165 -12.11 12.42 8.43
N TYR A 166 -11.71 11.35 7.73
CA TYR A 166 -10.62 10.50 8.16
C TYR A 166 -9.30 11.28 8.28
N ARG A 167 -8.96 12.10 7.26
CA ARG A 167 -7.72 12.90 7.28
C ARG A 167 -7.81 14.07 8.24
N ILE A 168 -8.97 14.68 8.41
CA ILE A 168 -9.22 15.73 9.41
C ILE A 168 -8.96 15.16 10.82
N LEU A 169 -9.63 14.04 11.18
CA LEU A 169 -9.46 13.40 12.46
C LEU A 169 -8.00 13.01 12.72
N ARG A 170 -7.30 12.46 11.72
CA ARG A 170 -5.90 12.09 11.88
C ARG A 170 -4.98 13.29 12.11
N ALA A 171 -5.22 14.41 11.45
CA ALA A 171 -4.42 15.61 11.65
C ALA A 171 -4.63 16.21 13.05
N LEU A 172 -5.87 16.27 13.51
CA LEU A 172 -6.21 16.72 14.87
C LEU A 172 -5.69 15.75 15.94
N GLU A 173 -5.77 14.43 15.71
CA GLU A 173 -5.20 13.42 16.60
C GLU A 173 -3.70 13.62 16.82
N VAL A 174 -2.94 13.87 15.74
CA VAL A 174 -1.51 14.17 15.84
C VAL A 174 -1.27 15.43 16.66
N PHE A 175 -2.06 16.49 16.43
CA PHE A 175 -1.96 17.73 17.17
C PHE A 175 -2.25 17.52 18.67
N TYR A 176 -3.33 16.84 19.02
CA TYR A 176 -3.70 16.57 20.40
C TYR A 176 -2.72 15.63 21.14
N SER A 177 -2.07 14.74 20.39
CA SER A 177 -1.08 13.82 20.96
C SER A 177 0.28 14.47 21.21
N THR A 178 0.65 15.51 20.45
CA THR A 178 2.03 16.04 20.43
C THR A 178 2.13 17.53 20.71
N GLY A 179 1.02 18.26 20.64
CA GLY A 179 1.02 19.73 20.62
C GLY A 179 1.61 20.36 19.34
N LYS A 180 1.94 19.52 18.32
CA LYS A 180 2.50 19.97 17.05
C LYS A 180 1.56 19.66 15.88
N PRO A 181 1.44 20.57 14.88
CA PRO A 181 0.63 20.30 13.70
C PRO A 181 1.16 19.08 12.93
N ARG A 182 0.28 18.34 12.24
CA ARG A 182 0.67 17.20 11.43
C ARG A 182 1.65 17.61 10.31
N SER A 183 1.51 18.81 9.76
CA SER A 183 2.41 19.38 8.76
C SER A 183 3.85 19.54 9.24
N PHE A 184 4.08 19.63 10.55
CA PHE A 184 5.43 19.63 11.14
C PHE A 184 6.18 18.31 10.89
N PHE A 185 5.45 17.20 10.76
CA PHE A 185 6.00 15.87 10.51
C PHE A 185 6.03 15.56 9.02
N GLU A 186 6.70 16.39 8.24
CA GLU A 186 6.80 16.18 6.79
C GLU A 186 7.54 14.90 6.43
N MET A 187 7.16 14.32 5.30
CA MET A 187 7.90 13.18 4.74
C MET A 187 9.27 13.64 4.25
N ASN A 188 10.28 12.82 4.47
CA ASN A 188 11.55 12.99 3.81
C ASN A 188 11.35 12.93 2.28
N ASN A 189 11.91 13.89 1.54
CA ASN A 189 11.86 13.90 0.08
C ASN A 189 12.97 13.06 -0.56
N ASN A 190 13.93 12.58 0.22
CA ASN A 190 15.02 11.73 -0.26
C ASN A 190 14.66 10.26 -0.11
N HIS A 191 15.12 9.45 -1.06
CA HIS A 191 15.03 8.00 -0.96
C HIS A 191 15.81 7.49 0.25
N ARG A 192 15.31 6.43 0.87
CA ARG A 192 15.96 5.79 2.01
C ARG A 192 17.32 5.21 1.60
N SER A 193 18.38 5.61 2.30
CA SER A 193 19.76 5.24 1.97
C SER A 193 20.08 3.74 2.14
N LYS A 194 19.23 3.00 2.88
CA LYS A 194 19.33 1.54 3.03
C LYS A 194 19.20 0.80 1.69
N TYR A 195 18.54 1.41 0.69
CA TYR A 195 18.14 0.78 -0.56
C TYR A 195 18.70 1.48 -1.80
N LYS A 196 18.89 0.69 -2.85
CA LYS A 196 19.09 1.19 -4.21
C LYS A 196 17.90 0.74 -5.06
N PHE A 197 17.05 1.68 -5.44
CA PHE A 197 15.80 1.40 -6.16
C PHE A 197 15.97 1.41 -7.68
N LEU A 198 15.37 0.39 -8.34
CA LEU A 198 14.98 0.43 -9.74
C LEU A 198 13.46 0.46 -9.80
N ILE A 199 12.89 1.60 -10.22
CA ILE A 199 11.44 1.79 -10.25
C ILE A 199 10.94 1.65 -11.68
N LEU A 200 10.04 0.70 -11.93
CA LEU A 200 9.39 0.45 -13.19
C LEU A 200 7.90 0.82 -13.07
N VAL A 201 7.43 1.64 -13.98
CA VAL A 201 6.03 2.07 -14.05
C VAL A 201 5.47 1.65 -15.41
N PRO A 202 4.93 0.43 -15.53
CA PRO A 202 4.28 -0.01 -16.76
C PRO A 202 3.06 0.85 -17.07
N GLU A 203 3.00 1.37 -18.27
CA GLU A 203 1.89 2.14 -18.79
C GLU A 203 1.08 1.33 -19.81
N ARG A 204 -0.20 1.66 -19.93
CA ARG A 204 -1.12 1.08 -20.89
C ARG A 204 -2.08 2.15 -21.41
N ASN A 205 -2.46 2.04 -22.68
CA ASN A 205 -3.47 2.92 -23.25
C ASN A 205 -4.76 2.86 -22.41
N ARG A 206 -5.37 4.01 -22.18
CA ARG A 206 -6.55 4.13 -21.29
C ARG A 206 -7.75 3.31 -21.77
N THR A 207 -7.97 3.25 -23.07
CA THR A 207 -9.07 2.46 -23.67
C THR A 207 -8.88 0.97 -23.39
N ASP A 208 -7.68 0.43 -23.72
CA ASP A 208 -7.35 -0.97 -23.43
C ASP A 208 -7.39 -1.28 -21.92
N LEU A 209 -6.97 -0.32 -21.09
CA LEU A 209 -7.05 -0.50 -19.64
C LEU A 209 -8.50 -0.66 -19.15
N TYR A 210 -9.43 0.16 -19.64
CA TYR A 210 -10.85 0.06 -19.28
C TYR A 210 -11.48 -1.24 -19.77
N GLU A 211 -11.20 -1.66 -21.01
CA GLU A 211 -11.69 -2.93 -21.52
C GLU A 211 -11.23 -4.11 -20.65
N ARG A 212 -9.98 -4.11 -20.27
CA ARG A 212 -9.41 -5.15 -19.37
C ARG A 212 -9.99 -5.12 -17.96
N ILE A 213 -10.29 -3.94 -17.43
CA ILE A 213 -10.97 -3.81 -16.14
C ILE A 213 -12.38 -4.40 -16.23
N ASN A 214 -13.13 -4.08 -17.29
CA ASN A 214 -14.49 -4.59 -17.48
C ASN A 214 -14.48 -6.13 -17.61
N MET A 215 -13.64 -6.67 -18.49
CA MET A 215 -13.50 -8.13 -18.64
C MET A 215 -13.11 -8.82 -17.33
N ARG A 216 -12.24 -8.18 -16.54
CA ARG A 216 -11.85 -8.71 -15.23
C ARG A 216 -13.02 -8.73 -14.24
N VAL A 217 -13.86 -7.70 -14.23
CA VAL A 217 -15.05 -7.65 -13.37
C VAL A 217 -16.04 -8.75 -13.78
N GLU A 218 -16.29 -8.94 -15.08
CA GLU A 218 -17.12 -10.04 -15.59
C GLU A 218 -16.59 -11.41 -15.15
N GLN A 219 -15.27 -11.60 -15.26
CA GLN A 219 -14.63 -12.83 -14.81
C GLN A 219 -14.78 -13.04 -13.29
N MET A 220 -14.62 -11.99 -12.47
CA MET A 220 -14.81 -12.08 -11.03
C MET A 220 -16.23 -12.55 -10.66
N PHE A 221 -17.26 -12.05 -11.35
CA PHE A 221 -18.62 -12.53 -11.15
C PHE A 221 -18.79 -14.00 -11.58
N ALA A 222 -18.21 -14.39 -12.72
CA ALA A 222 -18.22 -15.78 -13.17
C ALA A 222 -17.50 -16.73 -12.20
N ASP A 223 -16.44 -16.25 -11.55
CA ASP A 223 -15.66 -16.98 -10.55
C ASP A 223 -16.36 -17.06 -9.17
N GLY A 224 -17.48 -16.38 -8.99
CA GLY A 224 -18.30 -16.44 -7.76
C GLY A 224 -18.07 -15.31 -6.77
N LEU A 225 -17.73 -14.11 -7.22
CA LEU A 225 -17.52 -12.93 -6.35
C LEU A 225 -18.68 -12.68 -5.40
N GLU A 226 -19.95 -12.89 -5.86
CA GLU A 226 -21.13 -12.71 -5.00
C GLU A 226 -21.16 -13.68 -3.80
N ASN A 227 -20.55 -14.85 -3.93
CA ASN A 227 -20.46 -15.81 -2.85
C ASN A 227 -19.26 -15.54 -1.90
N GLU A 228 -18.26 -14.77 -2.36
CA GLU A 228 -17.15 -14.35 -1.53
C GLU A 228 -17.53 -13.20 -0.59
N VAL A 229 -18.49 -12.35 -0.97
CA VAL A 229 -18.94 -11.17 -0.22
C VAL A 229 -20.11 -11.49 0.69
#